data_55c88ca288a371ce249d0ef014aacc42
#
_entry.id   55c88ca288a371ce249d0ef014aacc42
#
_cell.length_a   1.000
_cell.length_b   1.000
_cell.length_c   1.000
_cell.angle_alpha   90.00
_cell.angle_beta   90.00
_cell.angle_gamma   90.00
#
_symmetry.space_group_name_H-M   'P 1'
#
loop_
_entity.id
_entity.type
_entity.pdbx_description
1 polymer ?
#
loop_
_entity_poly.entity_id
_entity_poly.type
_entity_poly.pdbx_seq_one_letter_code
_entity_poly.pdbx_strand_id
1 'polypeptide(L)'
;MKKGHKKSPVPAICSVLGTAILIFVILLCIPFTIPKIMGGQIYTVISGSMEPEIPVGSLVYVEGIAPEDVQVEDVIAFYGGRDANAIITHRVVENRIIMGEFITKGDANQTNDMNPVSYHNLIGRVEWSVPQVGMIAQLLTGAEGKIAAGSMIGLAVVLHILAAVLERKED
;
A
#
# COMPACT_ATOMS: atom_id res chain seq x y z
N MET A 1 -43.51 -44.71 0.01
CA MET A 1 -42.09 -44.46 -0.37
C MET A 1 -41.93 -42.95 -0.63
N LYS A 2 -41.36 -42.21 0.32
CA LYS A 2 -40.98 -40.78 0.08
C LYS A 2 -39.78 -40.73 -0.86
N LYS A 3 -39.99 -40.25 -2.09
CA LYS A 3 -38.89 -39.92 -2.99
C LYS A 3 -38.06 -38.82 -2.32
N GLY A 4 -36.88 -39.16 -1.85
CA GLY A 4 -35.91 -38.17 -1.36
C GLY A 4 -35.59 -37.20 -2.50
N HIS A 5 -36.03 -35.95 -2.40
CA HIS A 5 -35.58 -34.88 -3.28
C HIS A 5 -34.09 -34.71 -3.05
N LYS A 6 -33.28 -34.99 -4.06
CA LYS A 6 -31.85 -34.62 -4.02
C LYS A 6 -31.80 -33.10 -3.98
N LYS A 7 -31.31 -32.52 -2.86
CA LYS A 7 -31.07 -31.08 -2.75
C LYS A 7 -30.11 -30.65 -3.86
N SER A 8 -30.42 -29.55 -4.49
CA SER A 8 -29.57 -28.97 -5.54
C SER A 8 -28.20 -28.54 -4.97
N PRO A 9 -27.08 -28.76 -5.67
CA PRO A 9 -25.79 -28.24 -5.23
C PRO A 9 -25.63 -26.73 -5.45
N VAL A 10 -26.55 -26.07 -6.12
CA VAL A 10 -26.45 -24.66 -6.53
C VAL A 10 -26.34 -23.70 -5.33
N PRO A 11 -27.14 -23.82 -4.26
CA PRO A 11 -26.99 -22.93 -3.10
C PRO A 11 -25.59 -23.03 -2.46
N ALA A 12 -25.08 -24.25 -2.29
CA ALA A 12 -23.76 -24.47 -1.73
C ALA A 12 -22.64 -23.86 -2.59
N ILE A 13 -22.74 -24.01 -3.92
CA ILE A 13 -21.78 -23.41 -4.86
C ILE A 13 -21.80 -21.88 -4.76
N CYS A 14 -22.98 -21.26 -4.75
CA CYS A 14 -23.14 -19.81 -4.60
C CYS A 14 -22.52 -19.31 -3.28
N SER A 15 -22.78 -19.98 -2.17
CA SER A 15 -22.24 -19.63 -0.86
C SER A 15 -20.72 -19.75 -0.83
N VAL A 16 -20.15 -20.85 -1.35
CA VAL A 16 -18.70 -21.06 -1.42
C VAL A 16 -18.02 -19.99 -2.28
N LEU A 17 -18.57 -19.69 -3.46
CA LEU A 17 -18.05 -18.65 -4.35
C LEU A 17 -18.11 -17.26 -3.70
N GLY A 18 -19.24 -16.91 -3.07
CA GLY A 18 -19.38 -15.65 -2.36
C GLY A 18 -18.33 -15.49 -1.23
N THR A 19 -18.16 -16.55 -0.43
CA THR A 19 -17.14 -16.56 0.64
C THR A 19 -15.72 -16.47 0.07
N ALA A 20 -15.41 -17.20 -1.00
CA ALA A 20 -14.10 -17.15 -1.65
C ALA A 20 -13.75 -15.73 -2.16
N ILE A 21 -14.74 -15.05 -2.78
CA ILE A 21 -14.57 -13.65 -3.22
C ILE A 21 -14.29 -12.73 -2.03
N LEU A 22 -15.02 -12.85 -0.92
CA LEU A 22 -14.79 -12.02 0.27
C LEU A 22 -13.40 -12.26 0.86
N ILE A 23 -12.99 -13.52 1.00
CA ILE A 23 -11.65 -13.86 1.49
C ILE A 23 -10.58 -13.28 0.57
N PHE A 24 -10.75 -13.39 -0.75
CA PHE A 24 -9.81 -12.83 -1.72
C PHE A 24 -9.66 -11.31 -1.56
N VAL A 25 -10.78 -10.57 -1.46
CA VAL A 25 -10.76 -9.12 -1.27
C VAL A 25 -10.08 -8.74 0.05
N ILE A 26 -10.37 -9.46 1.15
CA ILE A 26 -9.73 -9.24 2.45
C ILE A 26 -8.22 -9.43 2.35
N LEU A 27 -7.76 -10.56 1.79
CA LEU A 27 -6.34 -10.86 1.62
C LEU A 27 -5.62 -9.81 0.77
N LEU A 28 -6.31 -9.27 -0.25
CA LEU A 28 -5.77 -8.22 -1.10
C LEU A 28 -5.62 -6.88 -0.35
N CYS A 29 -6.52 -6.58 0.59
CA CYS A 29 -6.50 -5.33 1.36
C CYS A 29 -5.50 -5.33 2.53
N ILE A 30 -5.17 -6.51 3.08
CA ILE A 30 -4.30 -6.66 4.26
C ILE A 30 -2.96 -5.92 4.10
N PRO A 31 -2.16 -6.12 3.02
CA PRO A 31 -0.84 -5.50 2.88
C PRO A 31 -0.87 -3.97 2.80
N PHE A 32 -2.01 -3.37 2.44
CA PHE A 32 -2.17 -1.92 2.38
C PHE A 32 -2.79 -1.30 3.63
N THR A 33 -3.44 -2.12 4.46
CA THR A 33 -4.15 -1.66 5.65
C THR A 33 -3.28 -1.78 6.91
N ILE A 34 -2.57 -2.90 7.07
CA ILE A 34 -1.72 -3.15 8.24
C ILE A 34 -0.66 -2.06 8.44
N PRO A 35 0.13 -1.65 7.42
CA PRO A 35 1.14 -0.61 7.59
C PRO A 35 0.56 0.72 8.11
N LYS A 36 -0.62 1.10 7.62
CA LYS A 36 -1.30 2.33 8.08
C LYS A 36 -1.76 2.25 9.53
N ILE A 37 -2.24 1.08 9.97
CA ILE A 37 -2.65 0.87 11.38
C ILE A 37 -1.43 0.93 12.29
N MET A 38 -0.27 0.49 11.83
CA MET A 38 1.00 0.55 12.57
C MET A 38 1.66 1.95 12.55
N GLY A 39 1.02 2.95 11.92
CA GLY A 39 1.52 4.32 11.86
C GLY A 39 2.46 4.61 10.69
N GLY A 40 2.71 3.63 9.83
CA GLY A 40 3.53 3.81 8.62
C GLY A 40 2.74 4.27 7.41
N GLN A 41 3.45 4.73 6.41
CA GLN A 41 2.91 5.20 5.14
C GLN A 41 3.51 4.42 3.97
N ILE A 42 2.74 4.26 2.90
CA ILE A 42 3.18 3.55 1.70
C ILE A 42 3.16 4.52 0.53
N TYR A 43 4.28 4.56 -0.21
CA TYR A 43 4.42 5.38 -1.40
C TYR A 43 4.89 4.56 -2.60
N THR A 44 4.56 5.03 -3.80
CA THR A 44 5.09 4.50 -5.05
C THR A 44 6.17 5.43 -5.57
N VAL A 45 7.34 4.89 -5.86
CA VAL A 45 8.47 5.62 -6.43
C VAL A 45 8.21 5.90 -7.91
N ILE A 46 8.25 7.18 -8.28
CA ILE A 46 7.96 7.65 -9.65
C ILE A 46 9.18 8.25 -10.35
N SER A 47 10.32 8.41 -9.66
CA SER A 47 11.56 8.96 -10.22
C SER A 47 12.74 8.03 -9.98
N GLY A 48 13.76 8.09 -10.84
CA GLY A 48 14.93 7.22 -10.76
C GLY A 48 16.07 7.76 -9.89
N SER A 49 15.83 8.79 -9.05
CA SER A 49 16.92 9.40 -8.23
C SER A 49 17.56 8.44 -7.22
N MET A 50 16.88 7.37 -6.87
CA MET A 50 17.34 6.33 -5.94
C MET A 50 17.76 5.03 -6.64
N GLU A 51 17.87 5.03 -7.97
CA GLU A 51 18.41 3.87 -8.69
C GLU A 51 19.93 3.71 -8.43
N PRO A 52 20.42 2.47 -8.39
CA PRO A 52 19.72 1.20 -8.60
C PRO A 52 19.02 0.65 -7.35
N GLU A 53 19.25 1.24 -6.15
CA GLU A 53 18.78 0.68 -4.87
C GLU A 53 17.25 0.63 -4.78
N ILE A 54 16.57 1.70 -5.19
CA ILE A 54 15.11 1.76 -5.22
C ILE A 54 14.66 2.14 -6.64
N PRO A 55 14.36 1.16 -7.50
CA PRO A 55 13.96 1.41 -8.88
C PRO A 55 12.59 2.11 -9.00
N VAL A 56 12.37 2.80 -10.12
CA VAL A 56 11.05 3.35 -10.47
C VAL A 56 9.99 2.24 -10.46
N GLY A 57 8.81 2.55 -9.92
CA GLY A 57 7.73 1.59 -9.74
C GLY A 57 7.81 0.74 -8.48
N SER A 58 8.83 0.96 -7.64
CA SER A 58 8.91 0.34 -6.32
C SER A 58 7.83 0.88 -5.39
N LEU A 59 7.37 0.02 -4.48
CA LEU A 59 6.58 0.41 -3.33
C LEU A 59 7.54 0.55 -2.15
N VAL A 60 7.49 1.68 -1.44
CA VAL A 60 8.28 1.92 -0.23
C VAL A 60 7.38 2.04 0.98
N TYR A 61 7.78 1.41 2.07
CA TYR A 61 7.17 1.56 3.39
C TYR A 61 8.00 2.53 4.22
N VAL A 62 7.35 3.59 4.69
CA VAL A 62 7.95 4.67 5.45
C VAL A 62 7.39 4.66 6.86
N GLU A 63 8.25 4.57 7.85
CA GLU A 63 7.90 4.63 9.26
C GLU A 63 8.30 5.97 9.86
N GLY A 64 7.42 6.55 10.68
CA GLY A 64 7.72 7.79 11.41
C GLY A 64 8.84 7.57 12.42
N ILE A 65 9.84 8.43 12.39
CA ILE A 65 11.01 8.39 13.31
C ILE A 65 11.30 9.80 13.81
N ALA A 66 11.82 9.92 15.02
CA ALA A 66 12.32 11.20 15.49
C ALA A 66 13.53 11.64 14.62
N PRO A 67 13.58 12.91 14.17
CA PRO A 67 14.64 13.35 13.26
C PRO A 67 16.06 13.15 13.83
N GLU A 68 16.20 13.25 15.16
CA GLU A 68 17.48 13.06 15.85
C GLU A 68 17.99 11.62 15.79
N ASP A 69 17.06 10.64 15.63
CA ASP A 69 17.37 9.22 15.57
C ASP A 69 17.72 8.74 14.15
N VAL A 70 17.51 9.59 13.14
CA VAL A 70 17.87 9.29 11.76
C VAL A 70 19.41 9.27 11.63
N GLN A 71 19.92 8.16 11.09
CA GLN A 71 21.36 7.94 10.92
C GLN A 71 21.82 8.32 9.50
N VAL A 72 23.13 8.57 9.37
CA VAL A 72 23.77 8.65 8.06
C VAL A 72 23.58 7.30 7.34
N GLU A 73 23.36 7.33 6.04
CA GLU A 73 22.99 6.21 5.17
C GLU A 73 21.51 5.76 5.27
N ASP A 74 20.71 6.24 6.23
CA ASP A 74 19.27 6.01 6.20
C ASP A 74 18.65 6.65 4.95
N VAL A 75 17.68 5.98 4.36
CA VAL A 75 16.86 6.56 3.30
C VAL A 75 15.61 7.16 3.94
N ILE A 76 15.39 8.46 3.73
CA ILE A 76 14.27 9.18 4.30
C ILE A 76 13.29 9.64 3.23
N ALA A 77 12.01 9.68 3.59
CA ALA A 77 10.97 10.35 2.81
C ALA A 77 10.66 11.71 3.44
N PHE A 78 10.58 12.75 2.64
CA PHE A 78 10.34 14.10 3.11
C PHE A 78 9.57 14.95 2.10
N TYR A 79 8.91 15.99 2.59
CA TYR A 79 8.28 17.01 1.75
C TYR A 79 9.32 17.94 1.14
N GLY A 80 9.34 18.02 -0.19
CA GLY A 80 10.33 18.84 -0.90
C GLY A 80 9.88 19.23 -2.29
N GLY A 81 10.80 19.83 -3.05
CA GLY A 81 10.54 20.29 -4.41
C GLY A 81 9.94 21.70 -4.48
N ARG A 82 9.71 22.18 -5.71
CA ARG A 82 9.20 23.55 -5.97
C ARG A 82 7.78 23.78 -5.44
N ASP A 83 6.99 22.70 -5.29
CA ASP A 83 5.56 22.79 -4.96
C ASP A 83 5.28 22.43 -3.48
N ALA A 84 6.28 22.25 -2.63
CA ALA A 84 6.18 21.87 -1.20
C ALA A 84 5.30 20.64 -0.89
N ASN A 85 4.62 20.07 -1.89
CA ASN A 85 3.76 18.89 -1.77
C ASN A 85 4.37 17.63 -2.40
N ALA A 86 5.51 17.75 -3.07
CA ALA A 86 6.20 16.59 -3.62
C ALA A 86 6.86 15.80 -2.49
N ILE A 87 6.67 14.49 -2.49
CA ILE A 87 7.36 13.58 -1.58
C ILE A 87 8.61 13.09 -2.30
N ILE A 88 9.76 13.35 -1.69
CA ILE A 88 11.08 12.96 -2.19
C ILE A 88 11.63 11.89 -1.26
N THR A 89 12.32 10.92 -1.84
CA THR A 89 13.01 9.87 -1.11
C THR A 89 14.47 9.91 -1.47
N HIS A 90 15.35 10.28 -0.52
CA HIS A 90 16.80 10.37 -0.71
C HIS A 90 17.53 9.82 0.51
N ARG A 91 18.81 9.51 0.33
CA ARG A 91 19.71 9.01 1.39
C ARG A 91 20.30 10.14 2.18
N VAL A 92 20.39 9.99 3.49
CA VAL A 92 21.01 10.94 4.41
C VAL A 92 22.52 10.82 4.30
N VAL A 93 23.17 11.94 3.95
CA VAL A 93 24.63 12.09 3.91
C VAL A 93 25.14 12.65 5.24
N GLU A 94 24.37 13.54 5.85
CA GLU A 94 24.71 14.18 7.14
C GLU A 94 23.42 14.53 7.89
N ASN A 95 23.37 14.22 9.19
CA ASN A 95 22.31 14.69 10.08
C ASN A 95 22.86 15.84 10.94
N ARG A 96 22.44 17.06 10.68
CA ARG A 96 22.86 18.28 11.37
C ARG A 96 21.93 18.61 12.52
N ILE A 97 22.05 17.83 13.60
CA ILE A 97 21.14 17.90 14.76
C ILE A 97 21.00 19.32 15.30
N ILE A 98 22.11 20.06 15.45
CA ILE A 98 22.10 21.43 16.01
C ILE A 98 21.33 22.41 15.11
N MET A 99 21.36 22.20 13.77
CA MET A 99 20.68 23.04 12.80
C MET A 99 19.26 22.59 12.51
N GLY A 100 18.89 21.37 12.93
CA GLY A 100 17.57 20.77 12.66
C GLY A 100 17.34 20.46 11.19
N GLU A 101 18.38 19.96 10.49
CA GLU A 101 18.33 19.70 9.05
C GLU A 101 19.16 18.47 8.64
N PHE A 102 18.81 17.90 7.49
CA PHE A 102 19.57 16.84 6.83
C PHE A 102 20.21 17.35 5.55
N ILE A 103 21.43 16.86 5.25
CA ILE A 103 21.96 16.87 3.91
C ILE A 103 21.66 15.52 3.28
N THR A 104 20.99 15.53 2.13
CA THR A 104 20.53 14.34 1.43
C THR A 104 21.13 14.24 0.04
N LYS A 105 21.03 13.03 -0.52
CA LYS A 105 21.50 12.75 -1.88
C LYS A 105 20.70 11.57 -2.45
N GLY A 106 20.25 11.68 -3.70
CA GLY A 106 19.75 10.53 -4.44
C GLY A 106 20.89 9.59 -4.84
N ASP A 107 20.69 8.29 -4.77
CA ASP A 107 21.74 7.30 -5.06
C ASP A 107 22.24 7.38 -6.50
N ALA A 108 21.38 7.75 -7.45
CA ALA A 108 21.74 7.99 -8.84
C ALA A 108 22.44 9.34 -9.08
N ASN A 109 22.44 10.25 -8.10
CA ASN A 109 22.97 11.59 -8.27
C ASN A 109 24.49 11.63 -7.99
N GLN A 110 25.22 12.50 -8.66
CA GLN A 110 26.66 12.67 -8.43
C GLN A 110 26.96 13.59 -7.24
N THR A 111 26.07 14.52 -6.94
CA THR A 111 26.23 15.54 -5.90
C THR A 111 25.12 15.48 -4.88
N ASN A 112 25.38 16.02 -3.69
CA ASN A 112 24.36 16.22 -2.66
C ASN A 112 23.28 17.18 -3.17
N ASP A 113 22.10 17.10 -2.56
CA ASP A 113 21.01 18.03 -2.83
C ASP A 113 21.43 19.46 -2.48
N MET A 114 21.04 20.42 -3.31
CA MET A 114 21.45 21.82 -3.15
C MET A 114 20.89 22.46 -1.88
N ASN A 115 19.69 22.04 -1.48
CA ASN A 115 19.00 22.60 -0.32
C ASN A 115 18.95 21.55 0.80
N PRO A 116 19.35 21.90 2.03
CA PRO A 116 19.14 21.05 3.20
C PRO A 116 17.65 20.77 3.43
N VAL A 117 17.34 19.62 3.98
CA VAL A 117 15.99 19.22 4.35
C VAL A 117 15.75 19.52 5.82
N SER A 118 14.84 20.46 6.11
CA SER A 118 14.44 20.75 7.49
C SER A 118 13.77 19.53 8.13
N TYR A 119 13.98 19.34 9.44
CA TYR A 119 13.33 18.32 10.25
C TYR A 119 11.81 18.36 10.18
N HIS A 120 11.23 19.57 10.02
CA HIS A 120 9.78 19.74 9.85
C HIS A 120 9.21 19.09 8.57
N ASN A 121 10.08 18.87 7.59
CA ASN A 121 9.68 18.24 6.33
C ASN A 121 9.82 16.72 6.34
N LEU A 122 10.43 16.13 7.39
CA LEU A 122 10.58 14.68 7.50
C LEU A 122 9.20 14.02 7.59
N ILE A 123 8.99 13.00 6.79
CA ILE A 123 7.84 12.11 6.87
C ILE A 123 8.21 10.87 7.69
N GLY A 124 9.41 10.33 7.43
CA GLY A 124 9.93 9.17 8.11
C GLY A 124 11.07 8.49 7.36
N ARG A 125 11.52 7.35 7.89
CA ARG A 125 12.56 6.51 7.31
C ARG A 125 11.93 5.40 6.46
N VAL A 126 12.55 5.09 5.34
CA VAL A 126 12.20 3.93 4.51
C VAL A 126 12.74 2.68 5.18
N GLU A 127 11.86 1.82 5.65
CA GLU A 127 12.22 0.55 6.30
C GLU A 127 12.46 -0.57 5.29
N TRP A 128 11.66 -0.60 4.22
CA TRP A 128 11.82 -1.57 3.14
C TRP A 128 11.20 -1.06 1.84
N SER A 129 11.66 -1.63 0.74
CA SER A 129 11.14 -1.37 -0.60
C SER A 129 10.86 -2.69 -1.33
N VAL A 130 9.81 -2.71 -2.16
CA VAL A 130 9.49 -3.85 -3.03
C VAL A 130 9.44 -3.36 -4.48
N PRO A 131 10.40 -3.79 -5.31
CA PRO A 131 10.45 -3.39 -6.71
C PRO A 131 9.19 -3.81 -7.48
N GLN A 132 8.75 -2.99 -8.43
CA GLN A 132 7.65 -3.24 -9.37
C GLN A 132 6.25 -3.37 -8.76
N VAL A 133 6.10 -3.46 -7.45
CA VAL A 133 4.80 -3.62 -6.77
C VAL A 133 4.05 -2.29 -6.62
N GLY A 134 4.75 -1.16 -6.67
CA GLY A 134 4.16 0.17 -6.51
C GLY A 134 3.08 0.50 -7.54
N MET A 135 3.26 0.09 -8.80
CA MET A 135 2.24 0.30 -9.85
C MET A 135 0.97 -0.50 -9.57
N ILE A 136 1.11 -1.75 -9.11
CA ILE A 136 -0.04 -2.60 -8.72
C ILE A 136 -0.72 -1.99 -7.49
N ALA A 137 0.05 -1.54 -6.51
CA ALA A 137 -0.46 -0.85 -5.32
C ALA A 137 -1.28 0.39 -5.69
N GLN A 138 -0.78 1.22 -6.60
CA GLN A 138 -1.47 2.41 -7.08
C GLN A 138 -2.80 2.07 -7.78
N LEU A 139 -2.82 1.03 -8.62
CA LEU A 139 -4.03 0.55 -9.27
C LEU A 139 -5.06 0.07 -8.24
N LEU A 140 -4.65 -0.73 -7.26
CA LEU A 140 -5.54 -1.31 -6.25
C LEU A 140 -6.07 -0.28 -5.25
N THR A 141 -5.25 0.70 -4.86
CA THR A 141 -5.64 1.74 -3.88
C THR A 141 -6.30 2.96 -4.53
N GLY A 142 -6.21 3.08 -5.85
CA GLY A 142 -6.83 4.14 -6.64
C GLY A 142 -8.36 4.02 -6.72
N ALA A 143 -8.98 4.94 -7.44
CA ALA A 143 -10.44 4.96 -7.62
C ALA A 143 -10.95 3.68 -8.30
N GLU A 144 -10.26 3.22 -9.33
CA GLU A 144 -10.61 2.01 -10.09
C GLU A 144 -10.56 0.75 -9.21
N GLY A 145 -9.51 0.59 -8.40
CA GLY A 145 -9.38 -0.54 -7.48
C GLY A 145 -10.46 -0.54 -6.40
N LYS A 146 -10.83 0.62 -5.87
CA LYS A 146 -11.92 0.76 -4.90
C LYS A 146 -13.28 0.39 -5.51
N ILE A 147 -13.53 0.81 -6.75
CA ILE A 147 -14.75 0.44 -7.48
C ILE A 147 -14.78 -1.08 -7.74
N ALA A 148 -13.67 -1.65 -8.18
CA ALA A 148 -13.56 -3.10 -8.41
C ALA A 148 -13.80 -3.89 -7.12
N ALA A 149 -13.16 -3.52 -6.01
CA ALA A 149 -13.35 -4.16 -4.71
C ALA A 149 -14.82 -4.05 -4.24
N GLY A 150 -15.44 -2.87 -4.35
CA GLY A 150 -16.84 -2.65 -4.04
C GLY A 150 -17.78 -3.51 -4.88
N SER A 151 -17.51 -3.64 -6.18
CA SER A 151 -18.27 -4.50 -7.09
C SER A 151 -18.15 -5.98 -6.73
N MET A 152 -16.94 -6.44 -6.36
CA MET A 152 -16.73 -7.82 -5.90
C MET A 152 -17.46 -8.12 -4.59
N ILE A 153 -17.44 -7.19 -3.64
CA ILE A 153 -18.20 -7.32 -2.39
C ILE A 153 -19.71 -7.38 -2.69
N GLY A 154 -20.20 -6.50 -3.55
CA GLY A 154 -21.61 -6.52 -3.99
C GLY A 154 -22.00 -7.85 -4.62
N LEU A 155 -21.16 -8.39 -5.52
CA LEU A 155 -21.38 -9.71 -6.13
C LEU A 155 -21.41 -10.83 -5.07
N ALA A 156 -20.49 -10.81 -4.12
CA ALA A 156 -20.47 -11.80 -3.04
C ALA A 156 -21.75 -11.77 -2.19
N VAL A 157 -22.24 -10.58 -1.86
CA VAL A 157 -23.50 -10.40 -1.13
C VAL A 157 -24.69 -10.96 -1.94
N VAL A 158 -24.76 -10.66 -3.24
CA VAL A 158 -25.81 -11.21 -4.12
C VAL A 158 -25.77 -12.73 -4.16
N LEU A 159 -24.57 -13.33 -4.26
CA LEU A 159 -24.41 -14.80 -4.24
C LEU A 159 -24.89 -15.41 -2.92
N HIS A 160 -24.59 -14.79 -1.79
CA HIS A 160 -25.09 -15.27 -0.48
C HIS A 160 -26.62 -15.14 -0.34
N ILE A 161 -27.20 -14.03 -0.80
CA ILE A 161 -28.65 -13.85 -0.81
C ILE A 161 -29.30 -14.91 -1.70
N LEU A 162 -28.77 -15.16 -2.89
CA LEU A 162 -29.27 -16.17 -3.81
C LEU A 162 -29.20 -17.57 -3.20
N ALA A 163 -28.08 -17.92 -2.56
CA ALA A 163 -27.94 -19.19 -1.84
C ALA A 163 -29.04 -19.36 -0.79
N ALA A 164 -29.23 -18.34 0.07
CA ALA A 164 -30.26 -18.39 1.13
C ALA A 164 -31.69 -18.49 0.59
N VAL A 165 -31.99 -17.81 -0.53
CA VAL A 165 -33.34 -17.89 -1.16
C VAL A 165 -33.58 -19.27 -1.79
N LEU A 166 -32.57 -19.87 -2.41
CA LEU A 166 -32.67 -21.18 -3.02
C LEU A 166 -32.81 -22.29 -1.96
N GLU A 167 -32.06 -22.23 -0.87
CA GLU A 167 -32.19 -23.16 0.26
C GLU A 167 -33.60 -23.13 0.85
N ARG A 168 -34.19 -21.94 1.04
CA ARG A 168 -35.56 -21.78 1.54
C ARG A 168 -36.62 -22.42 0.63
N LYS A 169 -36.38 -22.58 -0.66
CA LYS A 169 -37.31 -23.19 -1.60
C LYS A 169 -37.22 -24.70 -1.64
N GLU A 170 -36.14 -25.27 -1.13
CA GLU A 170 -35.92 -26.72 -1.12
C GLU A 170 -36.35 -27.39 0.22
N ASP A 171 -36.55 -26.59 1.27
CA ASP A 171 -37.12 -27.00 2.57
C ASP A 171 -38.65 -26.92 2.55
#